data_0a9645688bfe6500f5edbaf9a0ba3c9f
#
_entry.id   0a9645688bfe6500f5edbaf9a0ba3c9f
#
_cell.length_a   1.000
_cell.length_b   1.000
_cell.length_c   1.000
_cell.angle_alpha   90.00
_cell.angle_beta   90.00
_cell.angle_gamma   90.00
#
_symmetry.space_group_name_H-M   'P 1'
#
loop_
_entity.id
_entity.type
_entity.pdbx_description
1 polymer ?
#
loop_
_entity_poly.entity_id
_entity_poly.type
_entity_poly.pdbx_seq_one_letter_code
_entity_poly.pdbx_strand_id
1 'polypeptide(L)'
;MSTREAGLEADLTIVVVNYNTRQLLRPCIDAIHASAGSLHLQIVIIDNGSRDGSAEVMKAEFGDCELVFNPSNIGFGRANNLALPKVRGAYVLLLNTDAFVAIESLESTVRYMEANPAVSVLGVRLIGRDGELQPSCRYFPTPWNEFLSRTGLARLFPGTKLVDDMAWAHDAPRECDWVPGCYYLVRKSVLDRVGLFDPRFFLYYEEVDHCRAVKAAGGQVVFYSGTTVVHIGGESAKSDSALTAGRQIPALQIESGLLYFRKHHGLPGVWLAAVLATVGDAVLAIKAVVRRAASRPEGGTWQHSAATWSLLLKTSFGRRPTR
;
A
#
# COMPACT_ATOMS: atom_id res chain seq x y z
N MET A 1 17.87 -3.21 27.04
CA MET A 1 18.99 -2.39 26.55
C MET A 1 19.18 -2.77 25.09
N SER A 2 18.74 -1.90 24.18
CA SER A 2 18.90 -2.09 22.73
C SER A 2 20.40 -2.05 22.40
N THR A 3 20.92 -3.12 21.82
CA THR A 3 22.26 -3.12 21.21
C THR A 3 22.13 -2.34 19.89
N ARG A 4 22.40 -1.02 19.95
CA ARG A 4 22.52 -0.21 18.72
C ARG A 4 23.59 -0.86 17.84
N GLU A 5 23.23 -1.25 16.63
CA GLU A 5 24.22 -1.56 15.60
C GLU A 5 25.11 -0.30 15.42
N ALA A 6 26.42 -0.49 15.47
CA ALA A 6 27.37 0.62 15.39
C ALA A 6 27.19 1.38 14.08
N GLY A 7 26.79 2.66 14.17
CA GLY A 7 26.59 3.55 13.02
C GLY A 7 25.15 4.03 12.77
N LEU A 8 24.16 3.56 13.55
CA LEU A 8 22.78 4.05 13.43
C LEU A 8 22.52 5.22 14.41
N GLU A 9 21.99 6.34 13.88
CA GLU A 9 21.74 7.57 14.65
C GLU A 9 20.31 7.60 15.23
N ALA A 10 19.38 6.76 14.72
CA ALA A 10 18.00 6.67 15.15
C ALA A 10 17.57 5.21 15.33
N ASP A 11 16.54 5.00 16.13
CA ASP A 11 15.90 3.69 16.27
C ASP A 11 14.95 3.45 15.09
N LEU A 12 14.20 4.50 14.69
CA LEU A 12 13.18 4.44 13.67
C LEU A 12 13.26 5.66 12.74
N THR A 13 13.36 5.44 11.44
CA THR A 13 13.10 6.45 10.41
C THR A 13 11.66 6.34 9.95
N ILE A 14 10.91 7.43 10.01
CA ILE A 14 9.53 7.50 9.51
C ILE A 14 9.53 8.31 8.22
N VAL A 15 9.04 7.71 7.15
CA VAL A 15 8.91 8.34 5.82
C VAL A 15 7.44 8.65 5.58
N VAL A 16 7.13 9.93 5.42
CA VAL A 16 5.79 10.43 5.12
C VAL A 16 5.77 11.03 3.73
N VAL A 17 5.04 10.42 2.80
CA VAL A 17 4.85 10.98 1.45
C VAL A 17 3.57 11.79 1.43
N ASN A 18 3.71 13.08 1.15
CA ASN A 18 2.60 14.01 0.99
C ASN A 18 2.31 14.29 -0.49
N TYR A 19 1.04 14.25 -0.87
CA TYR A 19 0.57 14.72 -2.16
C TYR A 19 -0.83 15.33 -2.03
N ASN A 20 -0.90 16.67 -2.06
CA ASN A 20 -2.15 17.43 -1.92
C ASN A 20 -2.99 17.07 -0.67
N THR A 21 -2.33 16.84 0.47
CA THR A 21 -2.97 16.53 1.75
C THR A 21 -2.51 17.47 2.87
N ARG A 22 -2.32 18.76 2.55
CA ARG A 22 -1.83 19.80 3.46
C ARG A 22 -2.50 19.74 4.84
N GLN A 23 -3.83 19.58 4.87
CA GLN A 23 -4.61 19.57 6.11
C GLN A 23 -4.33 18.35 7.02
N LEU A 24 -3.71 17.30 6.47
CA LEU A 24 -3.39 16.08 7.24
C LEU A 24 -1.95 16.06 7.77
N LEU A 25 -1.06 16.91 7.25
CA LEU A 25 0.35 16.95 7.67
C LEU A 25 0.51 17.16 9.16
N ARG A 26 -0.07 18.24 9.72
CA ARG A 26 0.05 18.57 11.14
C ARG A 26 -0.50 17.44 12.03
N PRO A 27 -1.76 16.97 11.84
CA PRO A 27 -2.29 15.88 12.64
C PRO A 27 -1.46 14.58 12.54
N CYS A 28 -0.90 14.26 11.37
CA CYS A 28 -0.06 13.09 11.17
C CYS A 28 1.25 13.20 11.96
N ILE A 29 1.96 14.33 11.86
CA ILE A 29 3.24 14.54 12.53
C ILE A 29 3.04 14.62 14.06
N ASP A 30 1.99 15.29 14.52
CA ASP A 30 1.64 15.35 15.96
C ASP A 30 1.35 13.94 16.52
N ALA A 31 0.64 13.09 15.77
CA ALA A 31 0.40 11.70 16.16
C ALA A 31 1.70 10.88 16.23
N ILE A 32 2.64 11.10 15.29
CA ILE A 32 3.97 10.47 15.31
C ILE A 32 4.72 10.85 16.60
N HIS A 33 4.80 12.15 16.91
CA HIS A 33 5.50 12.61 18.11
C HIS A 33 4.86 12.08 19.39
N ALA A 34 3.52 12.07 19.47
CA ALA A 34 2.79 11.55 20.62
C ALA A 34 3.00 10.03 20.81
N SER A 35 3.33 9.29 19.74
CA SER A 35 3.53 7.84 19.76
C SER A 35 5.01 7.41 19.88
N ALA A 36 5.93 8.37 19.99
CA ALA A 36 7.38 8.10 19.98
C ALA A 36 7.85 7.25 21.17
N GLY A 37 7.24 7.44 22.36
CA GLY A 37 7.71 6.77 23.58
C GLY A 37 9.17 7.07 23.86
N SER A 38 9.99 6.01 24.03
CA SER A 38 11.43 6.11 24.26
C SER A 38 12.29 6.07 22.98
N LEU A 39 11.66 6.00 21.79
CA LEU A 39 12.35 5.88 20.51
C LEU A 39 13.00 7.20 20.08
N HIS A 40 14.24 7.11 19.58
CA HIS A 40 14.85 8.21 18.83
C HIS A 40 14.35 8.16 17.38
N LEU A 41 13.52 9.13 17.02
CA LEU A 41 12.90 9.20 15.69
C LEU A 41 13.70 10.07 14.74
N GLN A 42 13.79 9.66 13.50
CA GLN A 42 14.06 10.49 12.33
C GLN A 42 12.77 10.58 11.51
N ILE A 43 12.32 11.77 11.18
CA ILE A 43 11.15 11.97 10.32
C ILE A 43 11.60 12.57 8.99
N VAL A 44 11.27 11.92 7.89
CA VAL A 44 11.53 12.38 6.52
C VAL A 44 10.18 12.65 5.85
N ILE A 45 9.89 13.89 5.51
CA ILE A 45 8.65 14.27 4.82
C ILE A 45 8.97 14.58 3.37
N ILE A 46 8.29 13.91 2.45
CA ILE A 46 8.48 14.07 1.01
C ILE A 46 7.25 14.73 0.42
N ASP A 47 7.38 15.94 -0.07
CA ASP A 47 6.35 16.55 -0.91
C ASP A 47 6.49 16.04 -2.34
N ASN A 48 5.50 15.31 -2.81
CA ASN A 48 5.52 14.66 -4.14
C ASN A 48 4.88 15.54 -5.23
N GLY A 49 5.23 16.83 -5.23
CA GLY A 49 4.74 17.79 -6.22
C GLY A 49 3.33 18.30 -5.93
N SER A 50 3.03 18.61 -4.68
CA SER A 50 1.74 19.17 -4.27
C SER A 50 1.50 20.58 -4.82
N ARG A 51 0.22 20.94 -4.93
CA ARG A 51 -0.24 22.25 -5.43
C ARG A 51 -1.22 22.95 -4.47
N ASP A 52 -1.36 22.41 -3.26
CA ASP A 52 -2.30 22.87 -2.23
C ASP A 52 -1.65 23.76 -1.14
N GLY A 53 -0.38 24.16 -1.32
CA GLY A 53 0.38 24.93 -0.34
C GLY A 53 1.08 24.03 0.71
N SER A 54 1.15 22.72 0.49
CA SER A 54 1.85 21.78 1.38
C SER A 54 3.32 22.14 1.57
N ALA A 55 4.03 22.50 0.49
CA ALA A 55 5.46 22.80 0.53
C ALA A 55 5.78 23.99 1.41
N GLU A 56 4.94 25.03 1.39
CA GLU A 56 5.07 26.23 2.24
C GLU A 56 4.86 25.88 3.71
N VAL A 57 3.82 25.09 4.03
CA VAL A 57 3.55 24.62 5.39
C VAL A 57 4.69 23.75 5.91
N MET A 58 5.20 22.82 5.08
CA MET A 58 6.32 21.97 5.48
C MET A 58 7.55 22.80 5.88
N LYS A 59 7.92 23.81 5.09
CA LYS A 59 9.05 24.71 5.38
C LYS A 59 8.83 25.56 6.63
N ALA A 60 7.59 26.00 6.87
CA ALA A 60 7.28 26.88 7.98
C ALA A 60 7.15 26.14 9.33
N GLU A 61 6.66 24.89 9.31
CA GLU A 61 6.18 24.25 10.52
C GLU A 61 6.93 22.97 10.92
N PHE A 62 7.69 22.35 10.02
CA PHE A 62 8.39 21.07 10.25
C PHE A 62 9.89 21.16 10.05
N GLY A 63 10.51 22.21 10.61
CA GLY A 63 11.96 22.46 10.51
C GLY A 63 12.83 21.44 11.25
N ASP A 64 12.27 20.66 12.14
CA ASP A 64 12.86 19.53 12.86
C ASP A 64 12.85 18.22 12.04
N CYS A 65 12.07 18.18 10.98
CA CYS A 65 12.01 17.04 10.05
C CYS A 65 12.96 17.22 8.87
N GLU A 66 13.37 16.11 8.27
CA GLU A 66 14.11 16.15 7.00
C GLU A 66 13.13 16.30 5.84
N LEU A 67 13.20 17.41 5.10
CA LEU A 67 12.26 17.75 4.04
C LEU A 67 12.85 17.45 2.66
N VAL A 68 12.04 16.81 1.81
CA VAL A 68 12.34 16.53 0.40
C VAL A 68 11.23 17.09 -0.47
N PHE A 69 11.57 17.89 -1.48
CA PHE A 69 10.61 18.49 -2.41
C PHE A 69 10.83 17.94 -3.82
N ASN A 70 9.81 17.27 -4.34
CA ASN A 70 9.82 16.78 -5.71
C ASN A 70 8.98 17.72 -6.59
N PRO A 71 9.45 18.10 -7.79
CA PRO A 71 8.75 19.08 -8.63
C PRO A 71 7.43 18.57 -9.23
N SER A 72 7.21 17.26 -9.23
CA SER A 72 6.01 16.65 -9.81
C SER A 72 5.68 15.34 -9.13
N ASN A 73 4.44 14.89 -9.23
CA ASN A 73 4.02 13.58 -8.74
C ASN A 73 4.67 12.45 -9.55
N ILE A 74 5.61 11.75 -8.95
CA ILE A 74 6.33 10.60 -9.54
C ILE A 74 5.74 9.25 -9.13
N GLY A 75 4.65 9.24 -8.36
CA GLY A 75 4.02 8.05 -7.81
C GLY A 75 4.53 7.71 -6.41
N PHE A 76 3.76 6.87 -5.71
CA PHE A 76 3.99 6.57 -4.29
C PHE A 76 5.30 5.81 -4.05
N GLY A 77 5.53 4.73 -4.81
CA GLY A 77 6.72 3.91 -4.64
C GLY A 77 8.02 4.67 -4.91
N ARG A 78 8.08 5.44 -6.01
CA ARG A 78 9.26 6.25 -6.36
C ARG A 78 9.50 7.36 -5.34
N ALA A 79 8.44 7.99 -4.83
CA ALA A 79 8.56 9.02 -3.80
C ALA A 79 9.15 8.44 -2.51
N ASN A 80 8.65 7.30 -2.02
CA ASN A 80 9.24 6.62 -0.86
C ASN A 80 10.73 6.27 -1.07
N ASN A 81 11.11 5.86 -2.28
CA ASN A 81 12.51 5.52 -2.59
C ASN A 81 13.46 6.72 -2.44
N LEU A 82 12.97 7.98 -2.56
CA LEU A 82 13.79 9.18 -2.33
C LEU A 82 14.29 9.29 -0.89
N ALA A 83 13.64 8.65 0.06
CA ALA A 83 14.08 8.63 1.45
C ALA A 83 15.25 7.67 1.71
N LEU A 84 15.45 6.63 0.89
CA LEU A 84 16.44 5.58 1.15
C LEU A 84 17.85 6.09 1.47
N PRO A 85 18.42 7.05 0.70
CA PRO A 85 19.76 7.59 0.99
C PRO A 85 19.85 8.37 2.31
N LYS A 86 18.70 8.70 2.90
CA LYS A 86 18.59 9.54 4.11
C LYS A 86 18.30 8.72 5.37
N VAL A 87 17.95 7.44 5.21
CA VAL A 87 17.59 6.55 6.32
C VAL A 87 18.75 6.36 7.30
N ARG A 88 18.50 6.68 8.58
CA ARG A 88 19.45 6.54 9.69
C ARG A 88 18.97 5.57 10.78
N GLY A 89 17.70 5.16 10.73
CA GLY A 89 17.11 4.24 11.70
C GLY A 89 17.37 2.77 11.40
N ALA A 90 17.40 1.94 12.44
CA ALA A 90 17.42 0.48 12.34
C ALA A 90 16.17 -0.09 11.65
N TYR A 91 15.07 0.62 11.83
CA TYR A 91 13.78 0.34 11.21
C TYR A 91 13.33 1.52 10.36
N VAL A 92 12.54 1.24 9.33
CA VAL A 92 11.93 2.24 8.45
C VAL A 92 10.43 2.02 8.43
N LEU A 93 9.68 3.03 8.82
CA LEU A 93 8.22 3.05 8.72
C LEU A 93 7.81 3.94 7.55
N LEU A 94 7.14 3.37 6.57
CA LEU A 94 6.39 4.15 5.60
C LEU A 94 5.01 4.41 6.19
N LEU A 95 4.62 5.67 6.29
CA LEU A 95 3.35 6.10 6.87
C LEU A 95 2.64 7.09 5.94
N ASN A 96 1.39 6.79 5.62
CA ASN A 96 0.58 7.74 4.86
C ASN A 96 0.17 8.94 5.73
N THR A 97 -0.01 10.11 5.12
CA THR A 97 -0.51 11.33 5.80
C THR A 97 -1.90 11.14 6.40
N ASP A 98 -2.71 10.22 5.88
CA ASP A 98 -4.06 9.89 6.33
C ASP A 98 -4.13 8.64 7.24
N ALA A 99 -2.97 8.20 7.76
CA ALA A 99 -2.84 7.11 8.72
C ALA A 99 -2.40 7.66 10.08
N PHE A 100 -3.25 7.54 11.09
CA PHE A 100 -3.02 8.10 12.43
C PHE A 100 -2.68 6.98 13.41
N VAL A 101 -1.46 7.03 13.91
CA VAL A 101 -0.95 6.08 14.90
C VAL A 101 -1.52 6.37 16.28
N ALA A 102 -1.87 5.34 17.04
CA ALA A 102 -2.26 5.48 18.43
C ALA A 102 -1.01 5.67 19.32
N ILE A 103 -1.23 6.15 20.56
CA ILE A 103 -0.18 6.23 21.57
C ILE A 103 0.48 4.84 21.72
N GLU A 104 1.81 4.82 21.87
CA GLU A 104 2.65 3.61 21.98
C GLU A 104 2.71 2.72 20.72
N SER A 105 2.02 3.07 19.62
CA SER A 105 2.04 2.24 18.40
C SER A 105 3.44 2.03 17.85
N LEU A 106 4.25 3.08 17.78
CA LEU A 106 5.59 3.02 17.22
C LEU A 106 6.50 2.16 18.11
N GLU A 107 6.49 2.42 19.42
CA GLU A 107 7.32 1.66 20.36
C GLU A 107 6.91 0.18 20.42
N SER A 108 5.61 -0.12 20.45
CA SER A 108 5.13 -1.51 20.51
C SER A 108 5.50 -2.31 19.25
N THR A 109 5.44 -1.69 18.07
CA THR A 109 5.80 -2.37 16.81
C THR A 109 7.30 -2.57 16.66
N VAL A 110 8.13 -1.58 17.04
CA VAL A 110 9.60 -1.76 17.08
C VAL A 110 9.98 -2.85 18.08
N ARG A 111 9.44 -2.83 19.30
CA ARG A 111 9.68 -3.86 20.31
C ARG A 111 9.27 -5.26 19.84
N TYR A 112 8.13 -5.37 19.12
CA TYR A 112 7.73 -6.64 18.54
C TYR A 112 8.74 -7.14 17.50
N MET A 113 9.20 -6.26 16.62
CA MET A 113 10.24 -6.59 15.64
C MET A 113 11.54 -7.02 16.33
N GLU A 114 12.00 -6.33 17.39
CA GLU A 114 13.19 -6.70 18.16
C GLU A 114 13.07 -8.09 18.76
N ALA A 115 11.92 -8.42 19.37
CA ALA A 115 11.64 -9.72 19.95
C ALA A 115 11.50 -10.85 18.91
N ASN A 116 11.28 -10.52 17.65
CA ASN A 116 11.05 -11.47 16.55
C ASN A 116 12.01 -11.22 15.37
N PRO A 117 13.28 -11.63 15.44
CA PRO A 117 14.29 -11.31 14.41
C PRO A 117 13.98 -11.83 13.01
N ALA A 118 13.17 -12.86 12.87
CA ALA A 118 12.73 -13.40 11.56
C ALA A 118 11.75 -12.48 10.84
N VAL A 119 11.04 -11.60 11.57
CA VAL A 119 10.08 -10.64 10.97
C VAL A 119 10.86 -9.55 10.25
N SER A 120 10.66 -9.46 8.96
CA SER A 120 11.31 -8.50 8.05
C SER A 120 10.43 -7.29 7.78
N VAL A 121 9.13 -7.52 7.63
CA VAL A 121 8.10 -6.50 7.39
C VAL A 121 6.94 -6.71 8.35
N LEU A 122 6.43 -5.63 8.92
CA LEU A 122 5.30 -5.62 9.84
C LEU A 122 4.25 -4.60 9.39
N GLY A 123 3.01 -5.05 9.29
CA GLY A 123 1.83 -4.18 9.23
C GLY A 123 1.00 -4.34 10.49
N VAL A 124 0.04 -3.45 10.68
CA VAL A 124 -0.80 -3.40 11.89
C VAL A 124 -2.28 -3.54 11.58
N ARG A 125 -3.07 -3.65 12.62
CA ARG A 125 -4.53 -3.57 12.51
C ARG A 125 -4.94 -2.18 12.03
N LEU A 126 -5.65 -2.12 10.91
CA LEU A 126 -6.17 -0.89 10.34
C LEU A 126 -7.68 -0.81 10.55
N ILE A 127 -8.15 0.36 10.93
CA ILE A 127 -9.59 0.66 10.99
C ILE A 127 -9.89 1.94 10.22
N GLY A 128 -11.09 2.01 9.66
CA GLY A 128 -11.58 3.23 9.06
C GLY A 128 -11.94 4.31 10.10
N ARG A 129 -12.32 5.49 9.62
CA ARG A 129 -12.86 6.56 10.47
C ARG A 129 -14.16 6.16 11.19
N ASP A 130 -14.90 5.22 10.61
CA ASP A 130 -16.12 4.62 11.15
C ASP A 130 -15.85 3.50 12.18
N GLY A 131 -14.59 3.17 12.43
CA GLY A 131 -14.15 2.09 13.31
C GLY A 131 -14.19 0.70 12.67
N GLU A 132 -14.63 0.58 11.42
CA GLU A 132 -14.68 -0.70 10.72
C GLU A 132 -13.29 -1.21 10.35
N LEU A 133 -13.09 -2.52 10.48
CA LEU A 133 -11.82 -3.17 10.14
C LEU A 133 -11.53 -3.08 8.65
N GLN A 134 -10.33 -2.61 8.31
CA GLN A 134 -9.80 -2.62 6.94
C GLN A 134 -8.90 -3.85 6.70
N PRO A 135 -8.88 -4.40 5.47
CA PRO A 135 -8.00 -5.52 5.13
C PRO A 135 -6.54 -5.15 5.35
N SER A 136 -5.85 -5.85 6.25
CA SER A 136 -4.45 -5.56 6.61
C SER A 136 -3.58 -6.81 6.72
N CYS A 137 -4.17 -8.00 6.79
CA CYS A 137 -3.50 -9.29 6.68
C CYS A 137 -3.90 -9.92 5.34
N ARG A 138 -3.02 -9.89 4.33
CA ARG A 138 -3.45 -10.13 2.95
C ARG A 138 -2.62 -11.22 2.25
N TYR A 139 -3.23 -11.89 1.24
CA TYR A 139 -2.58 -12.88 0.39
C TYR A 139 -2.19 -12.29 -0.97
N PHE A 140 -1.15 -12.87 -1.62
CA PHE A 140 -0.74 -12.40 -2.93
C PHE A 140 -1.86 -12.47 -3.96
N PRO A 141 -2.05 -11.38 -4.73
CA PRO A 141 -3.00 -11.35 -5.81
C PRO A 141 -2.57 -12.31 -6.93
N THR A 142 -3.56 -13.00 -7.47
CA THR A 142 -3.47 -13.80 -8.69
C THR A 142 -4.64 -13.41 -9.60
N PRO A 143 -4.55 -13.59 -10.92
CA PRO A 143 -5.68 -13.31 -11.80
C PRO A 143 -6.96 -14.06 -11.36
N TRP A 144 -6.81 -15.24 -10.77
CA TRP A 144 -7.93 -16.07 -10.34
C TRP A 144 -8.62 -15.54 -9.07
N ASN A 145 -7.85 -15.25 -8.00
CA ASN A 145 -8.48 -14.78 -6.76
C ASN A 145 -9.06 -13.36 -6.90
N GLU A 146 -8.46 -12.51 -7.75
CA GLU A 146 -9.06 -11.21 -8.10
C GLU A 146 -10.37 -11.37 -8.88
N PHE A 147 -10.41 -12.29 -9.85
CA PHE A 147 -11.63 -12.62 -10.57
C PHE A 147 -12.74 -13.09 -9.63
N LEU A 148 -12.43 -14.01 -8.70
CA LEU A 148 -13.39 -14.52 -7.73
C LEU A 148 -13.91 -13.44 -6.79
N SER A 149 -13.02 -12.58 -6.28
CA SER A 149 -13.38 -11.44 -5.43
C SER A 149 -14.31 -10.47 -6.17
N ARG A 150 -13.91 -10.06 -7.39
CA ARG A 150 -14.66 -9.11 -8.21
C ARG A 150 -16.03 -9.62 -8.61
N THR A 151 -16.13 -10.90 -8.96
CA THR A 151 -17.39 -11.51 -9.39
C THR A 151 -18.28 -12.00 -8.24
N GLY A 152 -17.74 -12.11 -7.02
CA GLY A 152 -18.43 -12.71 -5.87
C GLY A 152 -18.71 -14.21 -6.05
N LEU A 153 -17.92 -14.90 -6.89
CA LEU A 153 -18.00 -16.35 -7.11
C LEU A 153 -17.16 -17.16 -6.11
N ALA A 154 -16.46 -16.50 -5.19
CA ALA A 154 -15.61 -17.15 -4.20
C ALA A 154 -16.31 -18.26 -3.41
N ARG A 155 -17.61 -18.12 -3.15
CA ARG A 155 -18.43 -19.13 -2.45
C ARG A 155 -18.49 -20.49 -3.16
N LEU A 156 -18.25 -20.51 -4.48
CA LEU A 156 -18.21 -21.76 -5.28
C LEU A 156 -16.81 -22.41 -5.22
N PHE A 157 -15.82 -21.72 -4.68
CA PHE A 157 -14.42 -22.16 -4.62
C PHE A 157 -13.84 -21.98 -3.21
N PRO A 158 -14.35 -22.70 -2.20
CA PRO A 158 -14.02 -22.44 -0.78
C PRO A 158 -12.53 -22.70 -0.44
N GLY A 159 -11.79 -23.44 -1.30
CA GLY A 159 -10.36 -23.66 -1.12
C GLY A 159 -9.46 -22.52 -1.62
N THR A 160 -10.02 -21.48 -2.27
CA THR A 160 -9.22 -20.37 -2.80
C THR A 160 -9.00 -19.30 -1.72
N LYS A 161 -7.75 -19.01 -1.43
CA LYS A 161 -7.39 -17.84 -0.62
C LYS A 161 -7.65 -16.56 -1.41
N LEU A 162 -8.57 -15.74 -0.95
CA LEU A 162 -8.83 -14.43 -1.51
C LEU A 162 -7.72 -13.46 -1.07
N VAL A 163 -7.55 -12.35 -1.79
CA VAL A 163 -6.55 -11.32 -1.44
C VAL A 163 -6.81 -10.81 -0.02
N ASP A 164 -8.06 -10.49 0.29
CA ASP A 164 -8.47 -9.99 1.60
C ASP A 164 -9.00 -11.12 2.46
N ASP A 165 -8.26 -11.47 3.52
CA ASP A 165 -8.68 -12.48 4.49
C ASP A 165 -9.40 -11.82 5.67
N MET A 166 -10.71 -11.63 5.51
CA MET A 166 -11.58 -11.01 6.52
C MET A 166 -12.35 -12.04 7.36
N ALA A 167 -12.04 -13.34 7.23
CA ALA A 167 -12.83 -14.42 7.85
C ALA A 167 -12.41 -14.74 9.31
N TRP A 168 -11.57 -13.90 9.93
CA TRP A 168 -11.07 -14.08 11.30
C TRP A 168 -11.05 -12.76 12.07
N ALA A 169 -10.88 -12.80 13.40
CA ALA A 169 -11.07 -11.65 14.29
C ALA A 169 -9.97 -10.58 14.21
N HIS A 170 -8.82 -10.85 13.56
CA HIS A 170 -7.64 -9.98 13.52
C HIS A 170 -7.15 -9.56 14.92
N ASP A 171 -7.21 -10.47 15.86
CA ASP A 171 -6.90 -10.29 17.29
C ASP A 171 -5.55 -10.87 17.73
N ALA A 172 -4.87 -11.58 16.83
CA ALA A 172 -3.54 -12.17 17.08
C ALA A 172 -2.56 -11.84 15.94
N PRO A 173 -1.24 -11.79 16.23
CA PRO A 173 -0.23 -11.67 15.17
C PRO A 173 -0.29 -12.87 14.22
N ARG A 174 -0.12 -12.61 12.91
CA ARG A 174 -0.21 -13.65 11.89
C ARG A 174 0.73 -13.39 10.73
N GLU A 175 1.46 -14.42 10.30
CA GLU A 175 2.21 -14.35 9.05
C GLU A 175 1.24 -14.26 7.87
N CYS A 176 1.53 -13.36 6.94
CA CYS A 176 0.75 -13.11 5.74
C CYS A 176 1.66 -12.97 4.52
N ASP A 177 1.07 -12.75 3.35
CA ASP A 177 1.86 -12.55 2.15
C ASP A 177 2.28 -11.10 2.00
N TRP A 178 1.40 -10.15 2.33
CA TRP A 178 1.71 -8.73 2.29
C TRP A 178 0.80 -7.91 3.23
N VAL A 179 1.24 -6.72 3.54
CA VAL A 179 0.56 -5.71 4.37
C VAL A 179 0.47 -4.38 3.64
N PRO A 180 -0.57 -3.55 3.86
CA PRO A 180 -0.77 -2.28 3.18
C PRO A 180 0.35 -1.26 3.43
N GLY A 181 0.66 -0.46 2.41
CA GLY A 181 1.69 0.57 2.45
C GLY A 181 1.38 1.78 3.34
N CYS A 182 0.15 1.90 3.87
CA CYS A 182 -0.23 3.03 4.73
C CYS A 182 0.40 2.98 6.14
N TYR A 183 0.75 1.79 6.63
CA TYR A 183 1.62 1.53 7.77
C TYR A 183 2.50 0.32 7.44
N TYR A 184 3.72 0.58 7.02
CA TYR A 184 4.63 -0.43 6.50
C TYR A 184 5.98 -0.33 7.20
N LEU A 185 6.16 -1.12 8.26
CA LEU A 185 7.40 -1.13 9.04
C LEU A 185 8.34 -2.21 8.50
N VAL A 186 9.56 -1.84 8.16
CA VAL A 186 10.56 -2.75 7.59
C VAL A 186 11.92 -2.57 8.25
N ARG A 187 12.71 -3.65 8.39
CA ARG A 187 14.10 -3.58 8.85
C ARG A 187 14.98 -2.91 7.80
N LYS A 188 15.84 -1.99 8.23
CA LYS A 188 16.83 -1.38 7.31
C LYS A 188 17.69 -2.43 6.62
N SER A 189 18.17 -3.45 7.35
CA SER A 189 18.97 -4.54 6.79
C SER A 189 18.27 -5.32 5.67
N VAL A 190 16.94 -5.37 5.66
CA VAL A 190 16.15 -5.93 4.55
C VAL A 190 16.19 -4.99 3.35
N LEU A 191 16.01 -3.68 3.56
CA LEU A 191 16.11 -2.69 2.48
C LEU A 191 17.50 -2.68 1.85
N ASP A 192 18.56 -2.81 2.65
CA ASP A 192 19.94 -2.86 2.14
C ASP A 192 20.18 -4.09 1.24
N ARG A 193 19.41 -5.17 1.45
CA ARG A 193 19.55 -6.42 0.70
C ARG A 193 18.66 -6.51 -0.53
N VAL A 194 17.39 -6.07 -0.42
CA VAL A 194 16.39 -6.26 -1.50
C VAL A 194 15.94 -4.95 -2.16
N GLY A 195 16.37 -3.79 -1.64
CA GLY A 195 15.86 -2.47 -2.03
C GLY A 195 14.50 -2.19 -1.41
N LEU A 196 13.81 -1.15 -1.85
CA LEU A 196 12.45 -0.84 -1.43
C LEU A 196 11.49 -1.11 -2.61
N PHE A 197 10.90 -0.12 -3.22
CA PHE A 197 9.86 -0.31 -4.21
C PHE A 197 10.39 -0.32 -5.65
N ASP A 198 9.87 -1.22 -6.46
CA ASP A 198 10.16 -1.26 -7.90
C ASP A 198 9.59 0.00 -8.58
N PRO A 199 10.43 0.82 -9.23
CA PRO A 199 10.00 2.10 -9.80
C PRO A 199 9.03 1.99 -10.98
N ARG A 200 8.72 0.80 -11.46
CA ARG A 200 7.70 0.58 -12.49
C ARG A 200 6.29 0.81 -11.97
N PHE A 201 6.04 0.61 -10.68
CA PHE A 201 4.75 0.87 -10.06
C PHE A 201 4.62 2.36 -9.73
N PHE A 202 3.62 3.02 -10.33
CA PHE A 202 3.31 4.41 -10.02
C PHE A 202 2.48 4.50 -8.74
N LEU A 203 1.48 3.65 -8.63
CA LEU A 203 0.58 3.53 -7.48
C LEU A 203 -0.06 2.15 -7.49
N TYR A 204 -0.16 1.52 -6.30
CA TYR A 204 -0.62 0.15 -6.06
C TYR A 204 0.36 -0.93 -6.53
N TYR A 205 0.39 -2.04 -5.81
CA TYR A 205 1.25 -3.21 -6.00
C TYR A 205 2.73 -3.03 -5.67
N GLU A 206 3.22 -1.81 -5.39
CA GLU A 206 4.60 -1.60 -4.96
C GLU A 206 4.93 -2.35 -3.67
N GLU A 207 4.06 -2.28 -2.66
CA GLU A 207 4.21 -3.00 -1.40
C GLU A 207 3.99 -4.51 -1.55
N VAL A 208 3.07 -4.92 -2.43
CA VAL A 208 2.82 -6.34 -2.77
C VAL A 208 4.06 -6.96 -3.39
N ASP A 209 4.66 -6.27 -4.36
CA ASP A 209 5.87 -6.69 -5.05
C ASP A 209 7.07 -6.77 -4.10
N HIS A 210 7.23 -5.77 -3.22
CA HIS A 210 8.30 -5.73 -2.24
C HIS A 210 8.15 -6.85 -1.19
N CYS A 211 6.95 -7.09 -0.65
CA CYS A 211 6.71 -8.21 0.25
C CYS A 211 7.06 -9.55 -0.39
N ARG A 212 6.79 -9.70 -1.69
CA ARG A 212 7.17 -10.92 -2.41
C ARG A 212 8.69 -11.06 -2.55
N ALA A 213 9.41 -9.97 -2.81
CA ALA A 213 10.87 -9.97 -2.83
C ALA A 213 11.45 -10.28 -1.44
N VAL A 214 10.89 -9.72 -0.37
CA VAL A 214 11.27 -10.00 1.02
C VAL A 214 11.09 -11.49 1.36
N LYS A 215 9.93 -12.08 1.03
CA LYS A 215 9.67 -13.52 1.29
C LYS A 215 10.59 -14.41 0.43
N ALA A 216 10.86 -14.03 -0.81
CA ALA A 216 11.82 -14.75 -1.66
C ALA A 216 13.26 -14.71 -1.12
N ALA A 217 13.61 -13.67 -0.37
CA ALA A 217 14.88 -13.54 0.34
C ALA A 217 14.90 -14.20 1.73
N GLY A 218 13.86 -14.98 2.09
CA GLY A 218 13.73 -15.72 3.35
C GLY A 218 13.19 -14.90 4.53
N GLY A 219 12.72 -13.67 4.31
CA GLY A 219 12.12 -12.83 5.35
C GLY A 219 10.64 -13.15 5.58
N GLN A 220 10.14 -12.84 6.78
CA GLN A 220 8.73 -12.97 7.13
C GLN A 220 8.01 -11.63 7.03
N VAL A 221 6.76 -11.68 6.56
CA VAL A 221 5.82 -10.55 6.56
C VAL A 221 4.72 -10.87 7.57
N VAL A 222 4.51 -10.00 8.55
CA VAL A 222 3.62 -10.26 9.68
C VAL A 222 2.61 -9.13 9.84
N PHE A 223 1.35 -9.50 10.03
CA PHE A 223 0.32 -8.66 10.59
C PHE A 223 0.41 -8.69 12.12
N TYR A 224 0.46 -7.53 12.75
CA TYR A 224 0.53 -7.36 14.20
C TYR A 224 -0.76 -6.72 14.73
N SER A 225 -1.43 -7.42 15.64
CA SER A 225 -2.71 -7.00 16.24
C SER A 225 -2.57 -6.16 17.50
N GLY A 226 -1.34 -6.02 18.04
CA GLY A 226 -1.10 -5.37 19.34
C GLY A 226 -1.25 -3.86 19.32
N THR A 227 -1.48 -3.24 18.15
CA THR A 227 -1.85 -1.84 18.00
C THR A 227 -2.81 -1.64 16.85
N THR A 228 -3.50 -0.50 16.85
CA THR A 228 -4.47 -0.13 15.82
C THR A 228 -4.13 1.25 15.27
N VAL A 229 -4.18 1.38 13.93
CA VAL A 229 -3.99 2.64 13.23
C VAL A 229 -5.29 3.02 12.52
N VAL A 230 -5.72 4.27 12.68
CA VAL A 230 -6.88 4.81 11.96
C VAL A 230 -6.42 5.26 10.59
N HIS A 231 -6.90 4.61 9.54
CA HIS A 231 -6.57 4.96 8.16
C HIS A 231 -7.81 5.46 7.43
N ILE A 232 -7.82 6.73 7.09
CA ILE A 232 -8.98 7.37 6.44
C ILE A 232 -9.15 6.84 5.02
N GLY A 233 -8.03 6.66 4.31
CA GLY A 233 -7.96 6.04 3.01
C GLY A 233 -8.33 6.94 1.82
N GLY A 234 -7.42 7.01 0.84
CA GLY A 234 -7.67 7.64 -0.44
C GLY A 234 -7.70 9.17 -0.44
N GLU A 235 -7.24 9.85 0.62
CA GLU A 235 -7.29 11.32 0.69
C GLU A 235 -6.43 11.98 -0.39
N SER A 236 -5.21 11.50 -0.63
CA SER A 236 -4.36 11.99 -1.73
C SER A 236 -4.98 11.76 -3.11
N ALA A 237 -5.68 10.66 -3.28
CA ALA A 237 -6.38 10.36 -4.53
C ALA A 237 -7.64 11.20 -4.71
N LYS A 238 -8.34 11.54 -3.63
CA LYS A 238 -9.54 12.41 -3.66
C LYS A 238 -9.18 13.88 -3.88
N SER A 239 -8.02 14.33 -3.41
CA SER A 239 -7.58 15.72 -3.50
C SER A 239 -7.11 16.12 -4.91
N ASP A 240 -6.77 15.16 -5.78
CA ASP A 240 -6.39 15.41 -7.15
C ASP A 240 -7.60 15.20 -8.08
N SER A 241 -8.17 16.31 -8.59
CA SER A 241 -9.27 16.27 -9.52
C SER A 241 -8.95 15.50 -10.82
N ALA A 242 -7.68 15.46 -11.23
CA ALA A 242 -7.21 14.67 -12.35
C ALA A 242 -7.17 13.16 -12.03
N LEU A 243 -6.89 12.77 -10.77
CA LEU A 243 -6.94 11.39 -10.31
C LEU A 243 -8.34 10.96 -9.87
N THR A 244 -9.14 11.90 -9.34
CA THR A 244 -10.52 11.65 -8.84
C THR A 244 -11.59 11.65 -9.90
N ALA A 245 -11.29 11.98 -11.16
CA ALA A 245 -12.26 11.88 -12.26
C ALA A 245 -12.78 10.43 -12.49
N GLY A 246 -12.95 9.64 -11.43
CA GLY A 246 -13.65 8.35 -11.35
C GLY A 246 -13.08 7.20 -12.21
N ARG A 247 -12.13 7.50 -13.10
CA ARG A 247 -11.60 6.54 -14.09
C ARG A 247 -10.10 6.28 -13.96
N GLN A 248 -9.34 7.16 -13.31
CA GLN A 248 -7.89 7.01 -13.25
C GLN A 248 -7.41 6.03 -12.17
N ILE A 249 -8.03 6.01 -10.99
CA ILE A 249 -7.67 5.07 -9.91
C ILE A 249 -7.84 3.62 -10.36
N PRO A 250 -9.00 3.22 -10.94
CA PRO A 250 -9.15 1.87 -11.48
C PRO A 250 -8.14 1.56 -12.59
N ALA A 251 -7.83 2.52 -13.47
CA ALA A 251 -6.85 2.32 -14.53
C ALA A 251 -5.42 2.10 -13.99
N LEU A 252 -4.99 2.86 -12.96
CA LEU A 252 -3.71 2.67 -12.29
C LEU A 252 -3.61 1.30 -11.61
N GLN A 253 -4.69 0.87 -10.96
CA GLN A 253 -4.74 -0.43 -10.31
C GLN A 253 -4.65 -1.58 -11.33
N ILE A 254 -5.35 -1.46 -12.47
CA ILE A 254 -5.26 -2.44 -13.56
C ILE A 254 -3.86 -2.46 -14.16
N GLU A 255 -3.27 -1.28 -14.44
CA GLU A 255 -1.91 -1.17 -14.98
C GLU A 255 -0.89 -1.85 -14.06
N SER A 256 -0.89 -1.50 -12.78
CA SER A 256 0.01 -2.07 -11.78
C SER A 256 -0.20 -3.58 -11.63
N GLY A 257 -1.44 -4.05 -11.67
CA GLY A 257 -1.75 -5.49 -11.69
C GLY A 257 -1.16 -6.21 -12.91
N LEU A 258 -1.27 -5.62 -14.11
CA LEU A 258 -0.66 -6.19 -15.32
C LEU A 258 0.88 -6.24 -15.25
N LEU A 259 1.53 -5.19 -14.71
CA LEU A 259 2.97 -5.16 -14.47
C LEU A 259 3.39 -6.25 -13.47
N TYR A 260 2.64 -6.39 -12.37
CA TYR A 260 2.87 -7.41 -11.34
C TYR A 260 2.68 -8.82 -11.89
N PHE A 261 1.58 -9.10 -12.60
CA PHE A 261 1.36 -10.41 -13.19
C PHE A 261 2.40 -10.75 -14.25
N ARG A 262 2.85 -9.75 -15.01
CA ARG A 262 3.96 -9.95 -15.95
C ARG A 262 5.26 -10.34 -15.25
N LYS A 263 5.58 -9.65 -14.16
CA LYS A 263 6.81 -9.87 -13.38
C LYS A 263 6.82 -11.25 -12.72
N HIS A 264 5.70 -11.66 -12.13
CA HIS A 264 5.63 -12.84 -11.27
C HIS A 264 4.97 -14.08 -11.88
N HIS A 265 4.14 -13.91 -12.89
CA HIS A 265 3.42 -15.00 -13.57
C HIS A 265 3.69 -15.05 -15.09
N GLY A 266 4.58 -14.20 -15.59
CA GLY A 266 4.96 -14.17 -17.01
C GLY A 266 3.82 -13.75 -17.94
N LEU A 267 3.96 -14.05 -19.24
CA LEU A 267 2.92 -13.80 -20.24
C LEU A 267 1.60 -14.55 -19.94
N PRO A 268 1.64 -15.84 -19.54
CA PRO A 268 0.41 -16.56 -19.22
C PRO A 268 -0.43 -15.88 -18.15
N GLY A 269 0.20 -15.32 -17.08
CA GLY A 269 -0.50 -14.59 -16.04
C GLY A 269 -1.21 -13.34 -16.56
N VAL A 270 -0.56 -12.57 -17.43
CA VAL A 270 -1.13 -11.37 -18.04
C VAL A 270 -2.31 -11.70 -18.96
N TRP A 271 -2.17 -12.73 -19.81
CA TRP A 271 -3.27 -13.19 -20.66
C TRP A 271 -4.45 -13.70 -19.85
N LEU A 272 -4.18 -14.49 -18.80
CA LEU A 272 -5.21 -14.98 -17.90
C LEU A 272 -5.96 -13.83 -17.23
N ALA A 273 -5.26 -12.78 -16.77
CA ALA A 273 -5.89 -11.58 -16.20
C ALA A 273 -6.83 -10.90 -17.19
N ALA A 274 -6.41 -10.72 -18.46
CA ALA A 274 -7.22 -10.08 -19.49
C ALA A 274 -8.47 -10.92 -19.87
N VAL A 275 -8.30 -12.24 -19.98
CA VAL A 275 -9.42 -13.16 -20.23
C VAL A 275 -10.40 -13.16 -19.07
N LEU A 276 -9.91 -13.27 -17.82
CA LEU A 276 -10.75 -13.28 -16.63
C LEU A 276 -11.42 -11.91 -16.38
N ALA A 277 -10.82 -10.80 -16.80
CA ALA A 277 -11.47 -9.50 -16.80
C ALA A 277 -12.72 -9.51 -17.69
N THR A 278 -12.61 -10.09 -18.90
CA THR A 278 -13.72 -10.19 -19.87
C THR A 278 -14.81 -11.14 -19.36
N VAL A 279 -14.42 -12.33 -18.90
CA VAL A 279 -15.36 -13.30 -18.28
C VAL A 279 -16.05 -12.69 -17.06
N GLY A 280 -15.30 -11.94 -16.25
CA GLY A 280 -15.85 -11.26 -15.08
C GLY A 280 -16.90 -10.22 -15.44
N ASP A 281 -16.68 -9.41 -16.47
CA ASP A 281 -17.69 -8.48 -16.97
C ASP A 281 -18.94 -9.21 -17.48
N ALA A 282 -18.78 -10.33 -18.19
CA ALA A 282 -19.89 -11.15 -18.64
C ALA A 282 -20.70 -11.75 -17.44
N VAL A 283 -20.01 -12.27 -16.41
CA VAL A 283 -20.67 -12.76 -15.18
C VAL A 283 -21.44 -11.65 -14.50
N LEU A 284 -20.87 -10.46 -14.37
CA LEU A 284 -21.56 -9.32 -13.75
C LEU A 284 -22.75 -8.86 -14.58
N ALA A 285 -22.65 -8.86 -15.92
CA ALA A 285 -23.75 -8.57 -16.82
C ALA A 285 -24.91 -9.56 -16.64
N ILE A 286 -24.63 -10.86 -16.60
CA ILE A 286 -25.64 -11.89 -16.36
C ILE A 286 -26.31 -11.69 -14.99
N LYS A 287 -25.50 -11.45 -13.94
CA LYS A 287 -26.05 -11.17 -12.59
C LYS A 287 -26.93 -9.91 -12.58
N ALA A 288 -26.56 -8.88 -13.33
CA ALA A 288 -27.36 -7.67 -13.46
C ALA A 288 -28.70 -7.94 -14.17
N VAL A 289 -28.71 -8.75 -15.22
CA VAL A 289 -29.96 -9.16 -15.90
C VAL A 289 -30.86 -9.96 -14.95
N VAL A 290 -30.33 -10.93 -14.24
CA VAL A 290 -31.09 -11.73 -13.25
C VAL A 290 -31.64 -10.85 -12.12
N ARG A 291 -30.87 -9.84 -11.66
CA ARG A 291 -31.32 -8.89 -10.64
C ARG A 291 -32.27 -7.82 -11.17
N ARG A 292 -32.25 -7.50 -12.49
CA ARG A 292 -33.11 -6.51 -13.13
C ARG A 292 -34.59 -6.90 -13.13
N ALA A 293 -34.90 -8.15 -12.89
CA ALA A 293 -36.26 -8.49 -12.46
C ALA A 293 -36.66 -7.75 -11.14
N ALA A 294 -35.74 -6.99 -10.50
CA ALA A 294 -35.94 -6.29 -9.22
C ALA A 294 -35.50 -4.80 -9.19
N SER A 295 -34.66 -4.22 -10.07
CA SER A 295 -34.28 -2.79 -10.02
C SER A 295 -33.36 -2.32 -11.19
N ARG A 296 -33.27 -0.98 -11.44
CA ARG A 296 -32.53 -0.32 -12.52
C ARG A 296 -30.99 -0.51 -12.42
N PRO A 297 -30.28 -0.62 -13.56
CA PRO A 297 -28.82 -0.77 -13.57
C PRO A 297 -28.07 0.56 -13.53
N GLU A 298 -27.05 0.64 -12.68
CA GLU A 298 -26.01 1.65 -12.74
C GLU A 298 -24.76 1.07 -13.40
N GLY A 299 -24.19 1.82 -14.40
CA GLY A 299 -22.85 1.64 -14.94
C GLY A 299 -22.67 0.62 -16.08
N GLY A 300 -21.84 0.96 -17.06
CA GLY A 300 -21.51 0.12 -18.22
C GLY A 300 -20.77 -1.16 -17.84
N THR A 301 -21.33 -2.29 -18.25
CA THR A 301 -20.91 -3.65 -17.87
C THR A 301 -19.52 -4.09 -18.38
N TRP A 302 -18.92 -3.36 -19.35
CA TRP A 302 -17.67 -3.77 -20.04
C TRP A 302 -16.49 -2.82 -19.82
N GLN A 303 -16.56 -1.93 -18.86
CA GLN A 303 -15.53 -0.90 -18.64
C GLN A 303 -14.21 -1.48 -18.14
N HIS A 304 -14.25 -2.48 -17.27
CA HIS A 304 -13.05 -3.06 -16.69
C HIS A 304 -12.27 -3.89 -17.73
N SER A 305 -12.93 -4.74 -18.49
CA SER A 305 -12.27 -5.51 -19.55
C SER A 305 -11.73 -4.62 -20.65
N ALA A 306 -12.51 -3.61 -21.09
CA ALA A 306 -12.05 -2.64 -22.09
C ALA A 306 -10.78 -1.87 -21.63
N ALA A 307 -10.76 -1.43 -20.36
CA ALA A 307 -9.58 -0.81 -19.76
C ALA A 307 -8.41 -1.78 -19.71
N THR A 308 -8.65 -3.04 -19.28
CA THR A 308 -7.62 -4.08 -19.19
C THR A 308 -6.98 -4.35 -20.56
N TRP A 309 -7.78 -4.57 -21.62
CA TRP A 309 -7.25 -4.79 -22.97
C TRP A 309 -6.51 -3.57 -23.52
N SER A 310 -7.02 -2.37 -23.28
CA SER A 310 -6.34 -1.12 -23.68
C SER A 310 -4.97 -1.00 -22.99
N LEU A 311 -4.93 -1.21 -21.67
CA LEU A 311 -3.69 -1.13 -20.88
C LEU A 311 -2.74 -2.27 -21.20
N LEU A 312 -3.23 -3.46 -21.51
CA LEU A 312 -2.42 -4.58 -21.95
C LEU A 312 -1.55 -4.19 -23.17
N LEU A 313 -2.14 -3.52 -24.16
CA LEU A 313 -1.42 -3.04 -25.34
C LEU A 313 -0.48 -1.88 -24.99
N LYS A 314 -0.97 -0.87 -24.27
CA LYS A 314 -0.18 0.32 -23.87
C LYS A 314 1.04 -0.04 -23.03
N THR A 315 0.93 -1.03 -22.15
CA THR A 315 2.04 -1.50 -21.30
C THR A 315 2.94 -2.52 -21.99
N SER A 316 2.76 -2.75 -23.30
CA SER A 316 3.50 -3.82 -24.03
C SER A 316 3.42 -5.16 -23.30
N PHE A 317 2.19 -5.58 -22.99
CA PHE A 317 1.87 -6.81 -22.25
C PHE A 317 2.48 -6.82 -20.84
N GLY A 318 2.34 -5.73 -20.10
CA GLY A 318 2.81 -5.58 -18.73
C GLY A 318 4.34 -5.47 -18.59
N ARG A 319 5.06 -5.12 -19.65
CA ARG A 319 6.53 -4.94 -19.62
C ARG A 319 6.94 -3.55 -19.14
N ARG A 320 6.20 -2.52 -19.52
CA ARG A 320 6.56 -1.10 -19.31
C ARG A 320 5.36 -0.34 -18.76
N PRO A 321 5.56 0.52 -17.77
CA PRO A 321 4.50 1.42 -17.32
C PRO A 321 4.18 2.46 -18.40
N THR A 322 3.00 3.07 -18.28
CA THR A 322 2.57 4.14 -19.20
C THR A 322 3.07 5.52 -18.78
N ARG A 323 3.66 5.66 -17.57
CA ARG A 323 4.14 6.92 -16.99
C ARG A 323 5.33 6.71 -16.05
#